data_efa95ab8d6a87937ff83b64752f5fb19
#
_entry.id   efa95ab8d6a87937ff83b64752f5fb19
#
_cell.length_a   1.000
_cell.length_b   1.000
_cell.length_c   1.000
_cell.angle_alpha   90.00
_cell.angle_beta   90.00
_cell.angle_gamma   90.00
#
_symmetry.space_group_name_H-M   'P 1'
#
loop_
_entity.id
_entity.type
_entity.pdbx_description
1 polymer ?
#
loop_
_entity_poly.entity_id
_entity_poly.type
_entity_poly.pdbx_seq_one_letter_code
_entity_poly.pdbx_strand_id
1 'polypeptide(L)'
;MRSRAPLPMLCACATLLAMQAAHAAIYAFTDERGIVHYSNVPSDARYQMVIAGPVGETTARHFIEVALDKSQQYSGLIEVAATASRLEPALVRAVMVAESGADPQAVSKRGARGLMQLMPETARQYGVRNLLDPAENIRAGSQYLRYLTDRYRNDLHLVLAAYNAGPAAVDQSGGRIPPLKETLDYVPRVLEIYSHLQELARAR
;
A
#
# COMPACT_ATOMS: atom_id res chain seq x y z
N MET A 1 72.20 -29.16 -7.62
CA MET A 1 71.56 -28.51 -6.48
C MET A 1 70.77 -27.36 -7.01
N ARG A 2 69.45 -27.50 -7.09
CA ARG A 2 68.51 -26.41 -7.53
C ARG A 2 67.70 -26.00 -6.32
N SER A 3 67.97 -24.77 -5.85
CA SER A 3 67.26 -24.09 -4.76
C SER A 3 65.84 -23.77 -5.19
N ARG A 4 64.84 -24.21 -4.42
CA ARG A 4 63.42 -23.80 -4.56
C ARG A 4 63.18 -22.67 -3.57
N ALA A 5 62.81 -21.52 -4.11
CA ALA A 5 62.33 -20.38 -3.32
C ALA A 5 60.87 -20.63 -2.90
N PRO A 6 60.42 -20.22 -1.70
CA PRO A 6 59.05 -20.32 -1.27
C PRO A 6 58.17 -19.23 -1.87
N LEU A 7 56.96 -19.56 -2.34
CA LEU A 7 55.91 -18.63 -2.73
C LEU A 7 55.34 -17.92 -1.49
N PRO A 8 55.01 -16.61 -1.60
CA PRO A 8 54.34 -15.92 -0.55
C PRO A 8 52.84 -16.27 -0.56
N MET A 9 52.37 -16.68 0.60
CA MET A 9 50.97 -16.96 0.90
C MET A 9 50.18 -15.62 0.96
N LEU A 10 49.36 -15.32 -0.06
CA LEU A 10 48.46 -14.19 -0.05
C LEU A 10 47.31 -14.46 0.93
N CYS A 11 47.35 -13.77 2.06
CA CYS A 11 46.25 -13.76 3.04
C CYS A 11 45.14 -12.84 2.49
N ALA A 12 44.09 -13.43 1.92
CA ALA A 12 42.89 -12.72 1.50
C ALA A 12 42.08 -12.36 2.74
N CYS A 13 42.22 -11.13 3.23
CA CYS A 13 41.32 -10.53 4.24
C CYS A 13 39.96 -10.26 3.59
N ALA A 14 39.01 -11.17 3.74
CA ALA A 14 37.62 -10.91 3.41
C ALA A 14 37.00 -9.98 4.47
N THR A 15 36.97 -8.68 4.16
CA THR A 15 36.19 -7.72 4.95
C THR A 15 34.69 -7.97 4.70
N LEU A 16 34.03 -8.64 5.65
CA LEU A 16 32.57 -8.64 5.72
C LEU A 16 32.12 -7.19 6.00
N LEU A 17 31.60 -6.51 4.98
CA LEU A 17 30.77 -5.33 5.20
C LEU A 17 29.46 -5.81 5.85
N ALA A 18 29.36 -5.68 7.16
CA ALA A 18 28.08 -5.76 7.84
C ALA A 18 27.24 -4.58 7.37
N MET A 19 26.25 -4.83 6.50
CA MET A 19 25.17 -3.88 6.23
C MET A 19 24.41 -3.66 7.55
N GLN A 20 24.73 -2.58 8.25
CA GLN A 20 23.92 -2.15 9.37
C GLN A 20 22.59 -1.68 8.78
N ALA A 21 21.53 -2.43 9.04
CA ALA A 21 20.17 -1.98 8.80
C ALA A 21 19.97 -0.69 9.61
N ALA A 22 19.75 0.42 8.92
CA ALA A 22 19.44 1.69 9.55
C ALA A 22 18.09 1.55 10.28
N HIS A 23 18.14 1.39 11.58
CA HIS A 23 16.95 1.36 12.44
C HIS A 23 16.42 2.79 12.55
N ALA A 24 15.28 3.06 11.92
CA ALA A 24 14.59 4.33 12.08
C ALA A 24 13.94 4.37 13.46
N ALA A 25 14.50 5.15 14.39
CA ALA A 25 13.87 5.45 15.66
C ALA A 25 12.96 6.68 15.50
N ILE A 26 11.81 6.69 16.18
CA ILE A 26 10.96 7.87 16.26
C ILE A 26 11.08 8.44 17.67
N TYR A 27 11.30 9.74 17.73
CA TYR A 27 11.40 10.54 18.93
C TYR A 27 10.19 11.47 19.00
N ALA A 28 9.69 11.73 20.21
CA ALA A 28 8.63 12.70 20.43
C ALA A 28 8.90 13.56 21.64
N PHE A 29 8.33 14.77 21.66
CA PHE A 29 8.17 15.58 22.86
C PHE A 29 6.83 16.32 22.80
N THR A 30 6.29 16.67 23.97
CA THR A 30 5.08 17.48 24.08
C THR A 30 5.49 18.90 24.47
N ASP A 31 5.04 19.90 23.71
CA ASP A 31 5.32 21.31 24.02
C ASP A 31 4.41 21.85 25.14
N GLU A 32 4.66 23.09 25.57
CA GLU A 32 3.91 23.76 26.66
C GLU A 32 2.41 23.95 26.34
N ARG A 33 2.01 23.82 25.08
CA ARG A 33 0.64 23.91 24.62
C ARG A 33 -0.06 22.54 24.51
N GLY A 34 0.66 21.46 24.89
CA GLY A 34 0.15 20.09 24.81
C GLY A 34 0.24 19.48 23.40
N ILE A 35 0.95 20.10 22.47
CA ILE A 35 1.13 19.57 21.10
C ILE A 35 2.29 18.57 21.10
N VAL A 36 2.03 17.37 20.56
CA VAL A 36 3.07 16.33 20.44
C VAL A 36 3.80 16.50 19.10
N HIS A 37 5.10 16.66 19.19
CA HIS A 37 6.01 16.76 18.04
C HIS A 37 6.73 15.44 17.83
N TYR A 38 6.75 14.94 16.60
CA TYR A 38 7.46 13.72 16.22
C TYR A 38 8.60 14.01 15.25
N SER A 39 9.74 13.31 15.42
CA SER A 39 10.90 13.42 14.54
C SER A 39 11.64 12.09 14.47
N ASN A 40 12.18 11.76 13.30
CA ASN A 40 13.14 10.67 13.13
C ASN A 40 14.59 11.12 13.37
N VAL A 41 14.81 12.42 13.50
CA VAL A 41 16.10 13.04 13.83
C VAL A 41 15.86 14.02 14.97
N PRO A 42 16.13 13.66 16.24
CA PRO A 42 15.93 14.56 17.37
C PRO A 42 16.85 15.77 17.24
N SER A 43 16.25 16.95 17.20
CA SER A 43 16.98 18.22 17.04
C SER A 43 17.29 18.89 18.38
N ASP A 44 16.71 18.46 19.48
CA ASP A 44 16.98 18.96 20.83
C ASP A 44 16.76 17.91 21.93
N ALA A 45 17.15 18.23 23.16
CA ALA A 45 17.13 17.33 24.30
C ALA A 45 15.72 16.98 24.84
N ARG A 46 14.66 17.65 24.38
CA ARG A 46 13.28 17.36 24.80
C ARG A 46 12.73 16.11 24.09
N TYR A 47 13.31 15.74 22.94
CA TYR A 47 12.90 14.55 22.22
C TYR A 47 13.29 13.30 22.99
N GLN A 48 12.31 12.50 23.36
CA GLN A 48 12.48 11.17 23.95
C GLN A 48 12.16 10.10 22.89
N MET A 49 12.97 9.05 22.87
CA MET A 49 12.71 7.92 21.98
C MET A 49 11.41 7.24 22.43
N VAL A 50 10.38 7.30 21.59
CA VAL A 50 9.08 6.67 21.87
C VAL A 50 8.95 5.32 21.20
N ILE A 51 9.80 5.07 20.17
CA ILE A 51 9.79 3.82 19.43
C ILE A 51 11.22 3.49 18.99
N ALA A 52 11.75 2.35 19.44
CA ALA A 52 13.04 1.80 19.03
C ALA A 52 12.81 0.63 18.07
N GLY A 53 13.27 0.76 16.84
CA GLY A 53 13.22 -0.34 15.87
C GLY A 53 12.60 0.04 14.53
N PRO A 54 12.39 -0.89 13.62
CA PRO A 54 11.76 -0.66 12.32
C PRO A 54 10.27 -0.39 12.48
N VAL A 55 9.93 0.81 12.95
CA VAL A 55 8.57 1.19 13.37
C VAL A 55 7.63 1.34 12.19
N GLY A 56 8.13 1.70 11.02
CA GLY A 56 7.31 1.83 9.81
C GLY A 56 6.66 0.51 9.39
N GLU A 57 7.39 -0.59 9.44
CA GLU A 57 6.88 -1.90 9.00
C GLU A 57 5.92 -2.53 10.01
N THR A 58 6.22 -2.51 11.30
CA THR A 58 5.39 -3.18 12.32
C THR A 58 4.05 -2.49 12.48
N THR A 59 4.03 -1.15 12.49
CA THR A 59 2.79 -0.37 12.61
C THR A 59 1.96 -0.47 11.33
N ALA A 60 2.59 -0.36 10.16
CA ALA A 60 1.91 -0.50 8.88
C ALA A 60 1.32 -1.92 8.71
N ARG A 61 2.07 -2.97 9.06
CA ARG A 61 1.57 -4.36 9.05
C ARG A 61 0.40 -4.56 9.99
N HIS A 62 0.47 -4.04 11.21
CA HIS A 62 -0.64 -4.14 12.16
C HIS A 62 -1.91 -3.45 11.63
N PHE A 63 -1.80 -2.26 11.02
CA PHE A 63 -2.94 -1.61 10.35
C PHE A 63 -3.51 -2.45 9.20
N ILE A 64 -2.65 -3.06 8.40
CA ILE A 64 -3.07 -3.94 7.30
C ILE A 64 -3.81 -5.16 7.88
N GLU A 65 -3.29 -5.82 8.90
CA GLU A 65 -3.90 -6.98 9.55
C GLU A 65 -5.29 -6.65 10.12
N VAL A 66 -5.42 -5.54 10.86
CA VAL A 66 -6.71 -5.07 11.39
C VAL A 66 -7.69 -4.75 10.27
N ALA A 67 -7.24 -4.12 9.19
CA ALA A 67 -8.09 -3.81 8.06
C ALA A 67 -8.49 -5.07 7.27
N LEU A 68 -7.59 -6.05 7.15
CA LEU A 68 -7.89 -7.36 6.56
C LEU A 68 -8.93 -8.12 7.38
N ASP A 69 -8.80 -8.12 8.71
CA ASP A 69 -9.80 -8.71 9.60
C ASP A 69 -11.17 -8.05 9.43
N LYS A 70 -11.24 -6.72 9.50
CA LYS A 70 -12.48 -5.96 9.21
C LYS A 70 -13.05 -6.27 7.83
N SER A 71 -12.21 -6.56 6.85
CA SER A 71 -12.64 -6.85 5.48
C SER A 71 -13.35 -8.20 5.35
N GLN A 72 -13.20 -9.12 6.31
CA GLN A 72 -13.78 -10.47 6.27
C GLN A 72 -15.30 -10.44 6.17
N GLN A 73 -15.96 -9.49 6.83
CA GLN A 73 -17.42 -9.33 6.77
C GLN A 73 -17.94 -9.05 5.35
N TYR A 74 -17.09 -8.56 4.45
CA TYR A 74 -17.43 -8.25 3.06
C TYR A 74 -17.04 -9.36 2.08
N SER A 75 -16.54 -10.51 2.55
CA SER A 75 -16.02 -11.59 1.68
C SER A 75 -17.02 -12.00 0.61
N GLY A 76 -18.28 -12.22 0.97
CA GLY A 76 -19.32 -12.59 0.01
C GLY A 76 -19.60 -11.52 -1.04
N LEU A 77 -19.61 -10.24 -0.65
CA LEU A 77 -19.78 -9.13 -1.59
C LEU A 77 -18.57 -8.99 -2.53
N ILE A 78 -17.37 -9.19 -2.01
CA ILE A 78 -16.13 -9.16 -2.80
C ILE A 78 -16.12 -10.29 -3.83
N GLU A 79 -16.45 -11.53 -3.43
CA GLU A 79 -16.49 -12.69 -4.32
C GLU A 79 -17.47 -12.49 -5.47
N VAL A 80 -18.69 -12.02 -5.16
CA VAL A 80 -19.72 -11.74 -6.18
C VAL A 80 -19.25 -10.65 -7.15
N ALA A 81 -18.73 -9.53 -6.62
CA ALA A 81 -18.34 -8.41 -7.44
C ALA A 81 -17.07 -8.71 -8.28
N ALA A 82 -16.10 -9.43 -7.71
CA ALA A 82 -14.88 -9.85 -8.39
C ALA A 82 -15.19 -10.83 -9.53
N THR A 83 -16.01 -11.84 -9.27
CA THR A 83 -16.46 -12.81 -10.29
C THR A 83 -17.19 -12.10 -11.43
N ALA A 84 -18.14 -11.22 -11.13
CA ALA A 84 -18.88 -10.46 -12.13
C ALA A 84 -17.97 -9.55 -12.96
N SER A 85 -16.91 -9.04 -12.37
CA SER A 85 -15.92 -8.16 -13.02
C SER A 85 -14.72 -8.91 -13.60
N ARG A 86 -14.66 -10.23 -13.50
CA ARG A 86 -13.51 -11.06 -13.94
C ARG A 86 -12.19 -10.58 -13.33
N LEU A 87 -12.20 -10.34 -12.02
CA LEU A 87 -11.04 -9.95 -11.23
C LEU A 87 -10.78 -11.01 -10.16
N GLU A 88 -9.55 -11.05 -9.65
CA GLU A 88 -9.26 -11.85 -8.46
C GLU A 88 -9.86 -11.19 -7.21
N PRO A 89 -10.58 -11.95 -6.35
CA PRO A 89 -11.12 -11.42 -5.10
C PRO A 89 -10.05 -10.79 -4.21
N ALA A 90 -8.85 -11.36 -4.21
CA ALA A 90 -7.70 -10.83 -3.47
C ALA A 90 -7.31 -9.41 -3.93
N LEU A 91 -7.38 -9.12 -5.24
CA LEU A 91 -7.08 -7.78 -5.77
C LEU A 91 -8.14 -6.77 -5.34
N VAL A 92 -9.43 -7.12 -5.46
CA VAL A 92 -10.53 -6.24 -5.02
C VAL A 92 -10.40 -5.93 -3.52
N ARG A 93 -10.09 -6.94 -2.70
CA ARG A 93 -9.87 -6.80 -1.26
C ARG A 93 -8.67 -5.90 -0.96
N ALA A 94 -7.55 -6.09 -1.67
CA ALA A 94 -6.34 -5.29 -1.47
C ALA A 94 -6.59 -3.81 -1.76
N VAL A 95 -7.29 -3.49 -2.86
CA VAL A 95 -7.70 -2.12 -3.18
C VAL A 95 -8.60 -1.56 -2.08
N MET A 96 -9.65 -2.28 -1.66
CA MET A 96 -10.56 -1.84 -0.61
C MET A 96 -9.84 -1.54 0.72
N VAL A 97 -8.92 -2.42 1.13
CA VAL A 97 -8.13 -2.22 2.36
C VAL A 97 -7.23 -1.00 2.24
N ALA A 98 -6.58 -0.79 1.09
CA ALA A 98 -5.71 0.35 0.86
C ALA A 98 -6.48 1.69 0.82
N GLU A 99 -7.72 1.68 0.31
CA GLU A 99 -8.56 2.88 0.13
C GLU A 99 -9.19 3.36 1.45
N SER A 100 -9.77 2.46 2.21
CA SER A 100 -10.58 2.84 3.37
C SER A 100 -10.19 2.14 4.68
N GLY A 101 -9.26 1.19 4.66
CA GLY A 101 -9.07 0.29 5.80
C GLY A 101 -10.31 -0.55 6.12
N ALA A 102 -11.12 -0.85 5.10
CA ALA A 102 -12.41 -1.52 5.20
C ALA A 102 -13.48 -0.75 6.03
N ASP A 103 -13.41 0.58 6.04
CA ASP A 103 -14.43 1.44 6.65
C ASP A 103 -15.49 1.84 5.60
N PRO A 104 -16.76 1.38 5.75
CA PRO A 104 -17.83 1.72 4.81
C PRO A 104 -18.28 3.18 4.91
N GLN A 105 -17.97 3.88 6.00
CA GLN A 105 -18.31 5.29 6.21
C GLN A 105 -17.18 6.26 5.84
N ALA A 106 -16.07 5.75 5.31
CA ALA A 106 -14.92 6.57 4.96
C ALA A 106 -15.28 7.66 3.94
N VAL A 107 -14.87 8.90 4.24
CA VAL A 107 -15.02 10.06 3.35
C VAL A 107 -13.70 10.80 3.27
N SER A 108 -13.12 10.91 2.08
CA SER A 108 -11.87 11.64 1.88
C SER A 108 -12.09 13.16 1.81
N LYS A 109 -11.01 13.92 1.99
CA LYS A 109 -11.03 15.40 1.82
C LYS A 109 -11.46 15.83 0.41
N ARG A 110 -11.24 14.99 -0.60
CA ARG A 110 -11.63 15.23 -2.01
C ARG A 110 -13.05 14.75 -2.32
N GLY A 111 -13.74 14.14 -1.35
CA GLY A 111 -15.12 13.68 -1.51
C GLY A 111 -15.27 12.25 -2.03
N ALA A 112 -14.19 11.46 -2.12
CA ALA A 112 -14.27 10.02 -2.35
C ALA A 112 -14.95 9.35 -1.15
N ARG A 113 -15.75 8.29 -1.39
CA ARG A 113 -16.61 7.71 -0.36
C ARG A 113 -16.65 6.19 -0.37
N GLY A 114 -16.84 5.62 0.83
CA GLY A 114 -17.11 4.23 1.08
C GLY A 114 -15.89 3.32 0.96
N LEU A 115 -16.15 2.03 0.96
CA LEU A 115 -15.11 0.98 1.05
C LEU A 115 -14.02 1.08 -0.01
N MET A 116 -14.38 1.38 -1.26
CA MET A 116 -13.47 1.49 -2.39
C MET A 116 -13.19 2.95 -2.80
N GLN A 117 -13.53 3.91 -1.95
CA GLN A 117 -13.26 5.36 -2.12
C GLN A 117 -13.60 5.88 -3.51
N LEU A 118 -14.83 5.66 -3.95
CA LEU A 118 -15.27 6.14 -5.25
C LEU A 118 -15.60 7.63 -5.21
N MET A 119 -15.11 8.36 -6.21
CA MET A 119 -15.57 9.71 -6.47
C MET A 119 -17.04 9.69 -6.92
N PRO A 120 -17.88 10.67 -6.50
CA PRO A 120 -19.30 10.70 -6.87
C PRO A 120 -19.55 10.66 -8.38
N GLU A 121 -18.66 11.26 -9.17
CA GLU A 121 -18.77 11.23 -10.62
C GLU A 121 -18.54 9.82 -11.19
N THR A 122 -17.49 9.14 -10.72
CA THR A 122 -17.21 7.75 -11.10
C THR A 122 -18.37 6.84 -10.69
N ALA A 123 -18.86 6.98 -9.46
CA ALA A 123 -19.96 6.17 -8.94
C ALA A 123 -21.25 6.30 -9.77
N ARG A 124 -21.58 7.50 -10.25
CA ARG A 124 -22.73 7.72 -11.13
C ARG A 124 -22.63 6.95 -12.44
N GLN A 125 -21.44 6.81 -13.02
CA GLN A 125 -21.23 6.04 -14.26
C GLN A 125 -21.55 4.56 -14.08
N TYR A 126 -21.43 4.04 -12.85
CA TYR A 126 -21.72 2.64 -12.50
C TYR A 126 -23.07 2.46 -11.78
N GLY A 127 -23.95 3.48 -11.83
CA GLY A 127 -25.31 3.40 -11.33
C GLY A 127 -25.42 3.30 -9.80
N VAL A 128 -24.45 3.82 -9.05
CA VAL A 128 -24.48 3.86 -7.58
C VAL A 128 -25.44 4.95 -7.11
N ARG A 129 -26.34 4.58 -6.22
CA ARG A 129 -27.31 5.49 -5.57
C ARG A 129 -26.84 5.90 -4.19
N ASN A 130 -26.23 4.98 -3.46
CA ASN A 130 -25.67 5.21 -2.14
C ASN A 130 -24.21 4.75 -2.08
N LEU A 131 -23.27 5.71 -2.09
CA LEU A 131 -21.83 5.45 -2.04
C LEU A 131 -21.35 4.80 -0.72
N LEU A 132 -22.15 4.90 0.35
CA LEU A 132 -21.86 4.30 1.65
C LEU A 132 -22.50 2.92 1.82
N ASP A 133 -23.31 2.47 0.84
CA ASP A 133 -23.78 1.10 0.79
C ASP A 133 -22.65 0.15 0.36
N PRO A 134 -22.27 -0.84 1.20
CA PRO A 134 -21.14 -1.72 0.90
C PRO A 134 -21.30 -2.49 -0.42
N ALA A 135 -22.51 -2.99 -0.73
CA ALA A 135 -22.72 -3.79 -1.92
C ALA A 135 -22.63 -2.95 -3.20
N GLU A 136 -23.25 -1.75 -3.20
CA GLU A 136 -23.17 -0.83 -4.33
C GLU A 136 -21.75 -0.34 -4.55
N ASN A 137 -21.04 0.00 -3.47
CA ASN A 137 -19.68 0.53 -3.52
C ASN A 137 -18.66 -0.50 -4.02
N ILE A 138 -18.66 -1.71 -3.46
CA ILE A 138 -17.76 -2.81 -3.89
C ILE A 138 -18.06 -3.20 -5.33
N ARG A 139 -19.32 -3.32 -5.72
CA ARG A 139 -19.71 -3.65 -7.10
C ARG A 139 -19.16 -2.61 -8.08
N ALA A 140 -19.42 -1.33 -7.84
CA ALA A 140 -18.99 -0.27 -8.75
C ALA A 140 -17.47 -0.08 -8.76
N GLY A 141 -16.80 -0.20 -7.61
CA GLY A 141 -15.35 -0.16 -7.51
C GLY A 141 -14.69 -1.31 -8.29
N SER A 142 -15.26 -2.51 -8.22
CA SER A 142 -14.79 -3.66 -9.01
C SER A 142 -14.98 -3.45 -10.52
N GLN A 143 -16.10 -2.88 -10.93
CA GLN A 143 -16.35 -2.55 -12.34
C GLN A 143 -15.39 -1.47 -12.86
N TYR A 144 -15.11 -0.45 -12.05
CA TYR A 144 -14.12 0.57 -12.37
C TYR A 144 -12.71 -0.01 -12.46
N LEU A 145 -12.33 -0.86 -11.50
CA LEU A 145 -11.05 -1.57 -11.51
C LEU A 145 -10.91 -2.45 -12.76
N ARG A 146 -11.98 -3.15 -13.18
CA ARG A 146 -12.02 -3.92 -14.44
C ARG A 146 -11.81 -3.03 -15.64
N TYR A 147 -12.53 -1.91 -15.74
CA TYR A 147 -12.33 -0.95 -16.83
C TYR A 147 -10.86 -0.50 -16.95
N LEU A 148 -10.22 -0.19 -15.83
CA LEU A 148 -8.81 0.20 -15.82
C LEU A 148 -7.87 -0.97 -16.22
N THR A 149 -8.19 -2.19 -15.78
CA THR A 149 -7.44 -3.39 -16.14
C THR A 149 -7.46 -3.63 -17.65
N ASP A 150 -8.62 -3.45 -18.28
CA ASP A 150 -8.75 -3.55 -19.75
C ASP A 150 -8.01 -2.41 -20.46
N ARG A 151 -8.14 -1.18 -19.95
CA ARG A 151 -7.50 0.01 -20.52
C ARG A 151 -5.98 -0.11 -20.54
N TYR A 152 -5.38 -0.59 -19.45
CA TYR A 152 -3.92 -0.72 -19.29
C TYR A 152 -3.40 -2.14 -19.54
N ARG A 153 -4.16 -2.99 -20.28
CA ARG A 153 -3.74 -4.31 -20.74
C ARG A 153 -3.17 -5.21 -19.64
N ASN A 154 -3.81 -5.20 -18.47
CA ASN A 154 -3.39 -5.94 -17.28
C ASN A 154 -2.04 -5.48 -16.67
N ASP A 155 -1.49 -4.33 -17.05
CA ASP A 155 -0.37 -3.74 -16.31
C ASP A 155 -0.88 -3.24 -14.96
N LEU A 156 -0.73 -4.08 -13.93
CA LEU A 156 -1.28 -3.82 -12.61
C LEU A 156 -0.73 -2.54 -11.97
N HIS A 157 0.52 -2.16 -12.26
CA HIS A 157 1.09 -0.92 -11.75
C HIS A 157 0.35 0.31 -12.30
N LEU A 158 0.07 0.31 -13.60
CA LEU A 158 -0.67 1.40 -14.26
C LEU A 158 -2.14 1.38 -13.87
N VAL A 159 -2.75 0.19 -13.70
CA VAL A 159 -4.13 0.04 -13.21
C VAL A 159 -4.30 0.70 -11.84
N LEU A 160 -3.42 0.37 -10.90
CA LEU A 160 -3.47 0.92 -9.55
C LEU A 160 -3.14 2.42 -9.52
N ALA A 161 -2.16 2.86 -10.32
CA ALA A 161 -1.87 4.28 -10.46
C ALA A 161 -3.07 5.07 -11.01
N ALA A 162 -3.76 4.52 -12.01
CA ALA A 162 -4.95 5.12 -12.60
C ALA A 162 -6.16 5.07 -11.66
N TYR A 163 -6.27 4.03 -10.82
CA TYR A 163 -7.32 3.97 -9.80
C TYR A 163 -7.20 5.13 -8.80
N ASN A 164 -5.98 5.38 -8.32
CA ASN A 164 -5.69 6.42 -7.34
C ASN A 164 -5.66 7.84 -7.94
N ALA A 165 -4.91 8.04 -9.03
CA ALA A 165 -4.66 9.37 -9.62
C ALA A 165 -5.64 9.74 -10.75
N GLY A 166 -6.42 8.79 -11.23
CA GLY A 166 -7.23 8.91 -12.43
C GLY A 166 -6.45 8.56 -13.72
N PRO A 167 -7.15 8.02 -14.74
CA PRO A 167 -6.51 7.61 -15.99
C PRO A 167 -5.85 8.77 -16.74
N ALA A 168 -6.43 9.97 -16.68
CA ALA A 168 -5.86 11.15 -17.32
C ALA A 168 -4.45 11.49 -16.80
N ALA A 169 -4.17 11.30 -15.50
CA ALA A 169 -2.85 11.55 -14.93
C ALA A 169 -1.80 10.55 -15.46
N VAL A 170 -2.19 9.28 -15.62
CA VAL A 170 -1.32 8.25 -16.21
C VAL A 170 -1.04 8.54 -17.67
N ASP A 171 -2.07 8.92 -18.45
CA ASP A 171 -1.93 9.27 -19.86
C ASP A 171 -1.01 10.50 -20.05
N GLN A 172 -1.19 11.56 -19.24
CA GLN A 172 -0.33 12.74 -19.22
C GLN A 172 1.12 12.44 -18.81
N SER A 173 1.32 11.38 -18.02
CA SER A 173 2.65 10.90 -17.65
C SER A 173 3.29 9.98 -18.69
N GLY A 174 2.71 9.90 -19.91
CA GLY A 174 3.21 9.08 -21.01
C GLY A 174 3.09 7.58 -20.76
N GLY A 175 2.00 7.14 -20.12
CA GLY A 175 1.78 5.73 -19.76
C GLY A 175 2.73 5.23 -18.67
N ARG A 176 3.07 6.07 -17.73
CA ARG A 176 3.90 5.76 -16.54
C ARG A 176 3.16 6.15 -15.27
N ILE A 177 3.60 5.62 -14.13
CA ILE A 177 3.06 6.05 -12.84
C ILE A 177 3.32 7.55 -12.67
N PRO A 178 2.26 8.36 -12.43
CA PRO A 178 2.42 9.79 -12.20
C PRO A 178 3.35 10.07 -11.00
N PRO A 179 4.23 11.09 -11.06
CA PRO A 179 5.16 11.41 -9.97
C PRO A 179 4.45 12.16 -8.83
N LEU A 180 3.27 11.69 -8.44
CA LEU A 180 2.49 12.19 -7.32
C LEU A 180 2.82 11.35 -6.08
N LYS A 181 3.24 12.00 -4.99
CA LYS A 181 3.64 11.29 -3.76
C LYS A 181 2.56 10.28 -3.31
N GLU A 182 1.30 10.67 -3.33
CA GLU A 182 0.17 9.82 -2.96
C GLU A 182 0.14 8.54 -3.81
N THR A 183 0.29 8.65 -5.13
CA THR A 183 0.26 7.52 -6.06
C THR A 183 1.50 6.65 -5.95
N LEU A 184 2.68 7.26 -5.76
CA LEU A 184 3.94 6.55 -5.54
C LEU A 184 3.92 5.72 -4.25
N ASP A 185 3.21 6.17 -3.21
CA ASP A 185 3.03 5.43 -1.96
C ASP A 185 1.88 4.40 -2.07
N TYR A 186 0.85 4.69 -2.86
CA TYR A 186 -0.34 3.85 -3.01
C TYR A 186 -0.05 2.54 -3.74
N VAL A 187 0.59 2.62 -4.90
CA VAL A 187 0.81 1.45 -5.77
C VAL A 187 1.56 0.33 -5.04
N PRO A 188 2.74 0.56 -4.42
CA PRO A 188 3.43 -0.50 -3.69
C PRO A 188 2.63 -1.02 -2.49
N ARG A 189 1.87 -0.16 -1.79
CA ARG A 189 1.02 -0.59 -0.66
C ARG A 189 -0.06 -1.58 -1.09
N VAL A 190 -0.77 -1.32 -2.20
CA VAL A 190 -1.78 -2.26 -2.71
C VAL A 190 -1.14 -3.57 -3.15
N LEU A 191 0.01 -3.51 -3.82
CA LEU A 191 0.73 -4.71 -4.28
C LEU A 191 1.21 -5.57 -3.11
N GLU A 192 1.67 -4.96 -2.02
CA GLU A 192 2.06 -5.67 -0.79
C GLU A 192 0.86 -6.41 -0.18
N ILE A 193 -0.27 -5.72 -0.01
CA ILE A 193 -1.51 -6.33 0.53
C ILE A 193 -1.98 -7.48 -0.39
N TYR A 194 -1.94 -7.27 -1.69
CA TYR A 194 -2.36 -8.27 -2.66
C TYR A 194 -1.47 -9.51 -2.63
N SER A 195 -0.15 -9.34 -2.61
CA SER A 195 0.81 -10.43 -2.49
C SER A 195 0.59 -11.25 -1.20
N HIS A 196 0.41 -10.56 -0.08
CA HIS A 196 0.13 -11.20 1.21
C HIS A 196 -1.16 -12.03 1.17
N LEU A 197 -2.23 -11.52 0.56
CA LEU A 197 -3.48 -12.27 0.40
C LEU A 197 -3.31 -13.51 -0.50
N GLN A 198 -2.50 -13.43 -1.55
CA GLN A 198 -2.19 -14.58 -2.40
C GLN A 198 -1.39 -15.64 -1.66
N GLU A 199 -0.43 -15.26 -0.81
CA GLU A 199 0.33 -16.17 0.04
C GLU A 199 -0.58 -16.91 1.03
N LEU A 200 -1.48 -16.19 1.70
CA LEU A 200 -2.46 -16.79 2.61
C LEU A 200 -3.41 -17.78 1.90
N ALA A 201 -3.77 -17.49 0.65
CA ALA A 201 -4.63 -18.38 -0.13
C ALA A 201 -3.90 -19.68 -0.55
N ARG A 202 -2.59 -19.61 -0.81
CA ARG A 202 -1.76 -20.79 -1.16
C ARG A 202 -1.43 -21.68 0.04
N ALA A 203 -1.47 -21.14 1.25
CA ALA A 203 -1.15 -21.84 2.49
C ALA A 203 -2.34 -22.65 3.07
N ARG A 204 -3.53 -22.55 2.48
CA ARG A 204 -4.75 -23.26 2.85
C ARG A 204 -4.96 -24.49 1.99
#